data_31cbe3c2f2a5eb59badab494f485b46b
#
_entry.id   31cbe3c2f2a5eb59badab494f485b46b
#
_cell.length_a   1.000
_cell.length_b   1.000
_cell.length_c   1.000
_cell.angle_alpha   90.00
_cell.angle_beta   90.00
_cell.angle_gamma   90.00
#
_symmetry.space_group_name_H-M   'P 1'
#
loop_
_entity.id
_entity.type
_entity.pdbx_description
1 polymer ?
#
loop_
_entity_poly.entity_id
_entity_poly.type
_entity_poly.pdbx_seq_one_letter_code
_entity_poly.pdbx_strand_id
1 'polypeptide(L)'
;MVINAGHEDKDLPHLAAHLADFVKSGKDASMETLPHNGLVAVQGPKAAEVLQRMVPGVVLSEMKFMAAATMTVNGAECFVTRSGYTGEDGFEIGALYICILY
;
A
#
# COMPACT_ATOMS: atom_id res chain seq x y z
N MET A 1 6.35 -2.97 -2.52
CA MET A 1 6.23 -3.99 -1.44
C MET A 1 6.00 -3.26 -0.14
N VAL A 2 5.13 -3.77 0.72
CA VAL A 2 4.91 -3.27 2.09
C VAL A 2 5.49 -4.30 3.04
N ILE A 3 6.31 -3.83 3.99
CA ILE A 3 6.88 -4.66 5.05
C ILE A 3 6.15 -4.42 6.37
N ASN A 4 6.30 -5.31 7.33
CA ASN A 4 5.70 -5.15 8.65
C ASN A 4 6.40 -4.02 9.43
N ALA A 5 5.64 -3.03 9.90
CA ALA A 5 6.19 -1.87 10.62
C ALA A 5 7.04 -2.26 11.84
N GLY A 6 6.68 -3.33 12.55
CA GLY A 6 7.45 -3.82 13.71
C GLY A 6 8.71 -4.61 13.34
N HIS A 7 9.02 -4.80 12.06
CA HIS A 7 10.18 -5.59 11.62
C HIS A 7 11.11 -4.83 10.67
N GLU A 8 10.98 -3.51 10.59
CA GLU A 8 11.76 -2.68 9.69
C GLU A 8 13.27 -2.87 9.91
N ASP A 9 13.70 -2.94 11.15
CA ASP A 9 15.10 -3.16 11.58
C ASP A 9 15.69 -4.51 11.13
N LYS A 10 14.87 -5.48 10.79
CA LYS A 10 15.26 -6.78 10.26
C LYS A 10 15.09 -6.87 8.75
N ASP A 11 13.93 -6.43 8.26
CA ASP A 11 13.53 -6.62 6.87
C ASP A 11 14.35 -5.74 5.93
N LEU A 12 14.61 -4.47 6.26
CA LEU A 12 15.40 -3.59 5.40
C LEU A 12 16.86 -4.05 5.24
N PRO A 13 17.61 -4.38 6.30
CA PRO A 13 18.96 -4.92 6.12
C PRO A 13 19.01 -6.23 5.34
N HIS A 14 18.03 -7.11 5.55
CA HIS A 14 17.92 -8.37 4.80
C HIS A 14 17.73 -8.11 3.30
N LEU A 15 16.77 -7.27 2.94
CA LEU A 15 16.51 -6.90 1.55
C LEU A 15 17.72 -6.21 0.91
N ALA A 16 18.37 -5.29 1.64
CA ALA A 16 19.54 -4.57 1.14
C ALA A 16 20.73 -5.52 0.85
N ALA A 17 20.96 -6.52 1.72
CA ALA A 17 22.01 -7.50 1.50
C ALA A 17 21.77 -8.34 0.24
N HIS A 18 20.54 -8.86 0.07
CA HIS A 18 20.19 -9.61 -1.13
C HIS A 18 20.23 -8.77 -2.40
N LEU A 19 19.80 -7.51 -2.33
CA LEU A 19 19.91 -6.58 -3.45
C LEU A 19 21.38 -6.34 -3.84
N ALA A 20 22.26 -6.14 -2.86
CA ALA A 20 23.68 -5.94 -3.14
C ALA A 20 24.30 -7.16 -3.85
N ASP A 21 23.97 -8.37 -3.43
CA ASP A 21 24.46 -9.59 -4.08
C ASP A 21 23.88 -9.77 -5.49
N PHE A 22 22.60 -9.41 -5.67
CA PHE A 22 21.96 -9.42 -6.99
C PHE A 22 22.65 -8.46 -7.97
N VAL A 23 22.93 -7.23 -7.54
CA VAL A 23 23.62 -6.22 -8.36
C VAL A 23 25.06 -6.64 -8.64
N LYS A 24 25.79 -7.19 -7.67
CA LYS A 24 27.14 -7.74 -7.88
C LYS A 24 27.17 -8.86 -8.93
N SER A 25 26.09 -9.59 -9.11
CA SER A 25 25.96 -10.61 -10.15
C SER A 25 25.79 -10.05 -11.58
N GLY A 26 25.87 -8.72 -11.76
CA GLY A 26 25.75 -8.03 -13.04
C GLY A 26 24.29 -7.76 -13.46
N LYS A 27 23.34 -7.88 -12.54
CA LYS A 27 21.92 -7.62 -12.79
C LYS A 27 21.54 -6.21 -12.30
N ASP A 28 20.55 -5.61 -12.94
CA ASP A 28 20.07 -4.27 -12.61
C ASP A 28 18.83 -4.34 -11.71
N ALA A 29 18.93 -3.74 -10.53
CA ALA A 29 17.81 -3.56 -9.60
C ALA A 29 18.16 -2.45 -8.60
N SER A 30 17.14 -1.77 -8.12
CA SER A 30 17.27 -0.76 -7.07
C SER A 30 16.14 -0.88 -6.05
N MET A 31 16.35 -0.36 -4.86
CA MET A 31 15.35 -0.28 -3.80
C MET A 31 15.36 1.13 -3.22
N GLU A 32 14.19 1.70 -3.12
CA GLU A 32 13.94 2.97 -2.44
C GLU A 32 12.95 2.74 -1.29
N THR A 33 13.25 3.31 -0.14
CA THR A 33 12.33 3.34 0.99
C THR A 33 11.52 4.63 0.98
N LEU A 34 10.25 4.55 1.34
CA LEU A 34 9.33 5.69 1.39
C LEU A 34 8.92 5.97 2.86
N PRO A 35 9.84 6.53 3.68
CA PRO A 35 9.67 6.60 5.13
C PRO A 35 8.54 7.52 5.60
N HIS A 36 8.06 8.40 4.73
CA HIS A 36 6.99 9.36 5.04
C HIS A 36 5.62 8.92 4.54
N ASN A 37 5.53 7.74 3.94
CA ASN A 37 4.24 7.18 3.52
C ASN A 37 3.59 6.45 4.68
N GLY A 38 2.39 6.89 5.05
CA GLY A 38 1.54 6.14 5.95
C GLY A 38 0.75 5.06 5.19
N LEU A 39 0.31 4.03 5.90
CA LEU A 39 -0.58 2.99 5.38
C LEU A 39 -1.79 2.85 6.29
N VAL A 40 -2.99 2.91 5.71
CA VAL A 40 -4.26 2.65 6.40
C VAL A 40 -4.96 1.48 5.75
N ALA A 41 -5.42 0.54 6.58
CA ALA A 41 -6.25 -0.57 6.14
C ALA A 41 -7.73 -0.29 6.45
N VAL A 42 -8.57 -0.29 5.42
CA VAL A 42 -10.03 -0.19 5.52
C VAL A 42 -10.59 -1.57 5.22
N GLN A 43 -11.05 -2.28 6.24
CA GLN A 43 -11.41 -3.69 6.15
C GLN A 43 -12.85 -3.94 6.60
N GLY A 44 -13.50 -4.94 6.02
CA GLY A 44 -14.84 -5.39 6.41
C GLY A 44 -15.86 -5.34 5.29
N PRO A 45 -17.08 -5.87 5.50
CA PRO A 45 -18.10 -6.04 4.46
C PRO A 45 -18.60 -4.71 3.87
N LYS A 46 -18.36 -3.59 4.55
CA LYS A 46 -18.71 -2.23 4.09
C LYS A 46 -17.52 -1.42 3.60
N ALA A 47 -16.33 -2.01 3.54
CA ALA A 47 -15.11 -1.28 3.16
C ALA A 47 -15.23 -0.61 1.78
N ALA A 48 -15.73 -1.34 0.78
CA ALA A 48 -15.93 -0.79 -0.56
C ALA A 48 -16.97 0.34 -0.58
N GLU A 49 -18.07 0.20 0.16
CA GLU A 49 -19.10 1.24 0.26
C GLU A 49 -18.55 2.53 0.89
N VAL A 50 -17.78 2.38 1.97
CA VAL A 50 -17.17 3.53 2.67
C VAL A 50 -16.15 4.22 1.78
N LEU A 51 -15.21 3.46 1.21
CA LEU A 51 -14.15 4.02 0.38
C LEU A 51 -14.72 4.66 -0.90
N GLN A 52 -15.79 4.09 -1.50
CA GLN A 52 -16.42 4.64 -2.70
C GLN A 52 -16.87 6.10 -2.54
N ARG A 53 -17.22 6.50 -1.33
CA ARG A 53 -17.65 7.89 -1.04
C ARG A 53 -16.48 8.89 -1.09
N MET A 54 -15.24 8.39 -0.95
CA MET A 54 -14.02 9.19 -0.89
C MET A 54 -13.23 9.20 -2.20
N VAL A 55 -13.64 8.37 -3.18
CA VAL A 55 -12.93 8.21 -4.47
C VAL A 55 -13.85 8.58 -5.65
N PRO A 56 -14.17 9.86 -5.85
CA PRO A 56 -15.02 10.29 -6.97
C PRO A 56 -14.32 9.94 -8.29
N GLY A 57 -15.10 9.38 -9.22
CA GLY A 57 -14.60 9.03 -10.56
C GLY A 57 -13.94 7.66 -10.69
N VAL A 58 -13.85 6.89 -9.60
CA VAL A 58 -13.39 5.49 -9.61
C VAL A 58 -14.54 4.58 -9.24
N VAL A 59 -14.73 3.49 -9.98
CA VAL A 59 -15.72 2.46 -9.69
C VAL A 59 -15.03 1.29 -8.98
N LEU A 60 -15.05 1.30 -7.64
CA LEU A 60 -14.33 0.29 -6.84
C LEU A 60 -14.83 -1.14 -7.05
N SER A 61 -16.10 -1.34 -7.47
CA SER A 61 -16.61 -2.66 -7.79
C SER A 61 -15.90 -3.33 -8.96
N GLU A 62 -15.28 -2.55 -9.85
CA GLU A 62 -14.49 -3.05 -10.98
C GLU A 62 -13.06 -3.43 -10.58
N MET A 63 -12.58 -2.93 -9.43
CA MET A 63 -11.25 -3.25 -8.92
C MET A 63 -11.23 -4.66 -8.37
N LYS A 64 -10.44 -5.54 -8.97
CA LYS A 64 -10.32 -6.94 -8.56
C LYS A 64 -9.53 -7.07 -7.26
N PHE A 65 -9.79 -8.12 -6.49
CA PHE A 65 -8.94 -8.49 -5.35
C PHE A 65 -7.49 -8.67 -5.81
N MET A 66 -6.54 -8.18 -5.02
CA MET A 66 -5.10 -8.08 -5.31
C MET A 66 -4.75 -7.11 -6.46
N ALA A 67 -5.68 -6.30 -6.95
CA ALA A 67 -5.36 -5.21 -7.84
C ALA A 67 -4.86 -3.99 -7.05
N ALA A 68 -4.08 -3.14 -7.72
CA ALA A 68 -3.56 -1.89 -7.20
C ALA A 68 -3.76 -0.76 -8.22
N ALA A 69 -4.00 0.43 -7.73
CA ALA A 69 -4.10 1.63 -8.57
C ALA A 69 -3.75 2.88 -7.77
N THR A 70 -3.22 3.89 -8.46
CA THR A 70 -3.15 5.24 -7.90
C THR A 70 -4.48 5.94 -8.14
N MET A 71 -5.04 6.53 -7.09
CA MET A 71 -6.30 7.27 -7.16
C MET A 71 -6.35 8.38 -6.11
N THR A 72 -7.23 9.35 -6.34
CA THR A 72 -7.47 10.42 -5.37
C THR A 72 -8.46 9.94 -4.33
N VAL A 73 -8.04 9.91 -3.06
CA VAL A 73 -8.88 9.58 -1.91
C VAL A 73 -9.05 10.85 -1.08
N ASN A 74 -10.26 11.35 -0.99
CA ASN A 74 -10.59 12.59 -0.25
C ASN A 74 -9.65 13.78 -0.59
N GLY A 75 -9.31 13.93 -1.86
CA GLY A 75 -8.44 15.03 -2.34
C GLY A 75 -6.93 14.75 -2.30
N ALA A 76 -6.49 13.66 -1.72
CA ALA A 76 -5.09 13.26 -1.68
C ALA A 76 -4.80 12.13 -2.68
N GLU A 77 -3.65 12.21 -3.37
CA GLU A 77 -3.18 11.11 -4.20
C GLU A 77 -2.70 9.96 -3.32
N CYS A 78 -3.26 8.78 -3.54
CA CYS A 78 -2.99 7.59 -2.77
C CYS A 78 -2.72 6.40 -3.69
N PHE A 79 -1.84 5.51 -3.24
CA PHE A 79 -1.71 4.17 -3.82
C PHE A 79 -2.63 3.23 -3.06
N VAL A 80 -3.63 2.69 -3.74
CA VAL A 80 -4.67 1.86 -3.14
C VAL A 80 -4.60 0.46 -3.69
N THR A 81 -4.56 -0.53 -2.79
CA THR A 81 -4.70 -1.94 -3.15
C THR A 81 -5.99 -2.50 -2.60
N ARG A 82 -6.70 -3.32 -3.37
CA ARG A 82 -7.83 -4.11 -2.83
C ARG A 82 -7.28 -5.40 -2.27
N SER A 83 -6.92 -5.36 -0.99
CA SER A 83 -6.21 -6.43 -0.30
C SER A 83 -6.56 -6.47 1.18
N GLY A 84 -6.25 -7.59 1.82
CA GLY A 84 -6.44 -7.79 3.24
C GLY A 84 -6.33 -9.26 3.61
N TYR A 85 -6.21 -9.53 4.90
CA TYR A 85 -6.11 -10.89 5.44
C TYR A 85 -7.12 -11.15 6.58
N THR A 86 -8.23 -10.38 6.58
CA THR A 86 -9.31 -10.51 7.59
C THR A 86 -10.38 -11.52 7.19
N GLY A 87 -10.33 -12.03 5.93
CA GLY A 87 -11.38 -12.86 5.36
C GLY A 87 -12.57 -12.06 4.80
N GLU A 88 -12.54 -10.73 4.92
CA GLU A 88 -13.52 -9.81 4.39
C GLU A 88 -12.93 -8.95 3.26
N ASP A 89 -13.79 -8.24 2.54
CA ASP A 89 -13.34 -7.24 1.55
C ASP A 89 -12.59 -6.10 2.23
N GLY A 90 -11.58 -5.56 1.55
CA GLY A 90 -10.80 -4.50 2.14
C GLY A 90 -9.82 -3.84 1.18
N PHE A 91 -9.29 -2.72 1.63
CA PHE A 91 -8.33 -1.90 0.90
C PHE A 91 -7.21 -1.47 1.83
N GLU A 92 -6.01 -1.43 1.29
CA GLU A 92 -4.86 -0.79 1.92
C GLU A 92 -4.55 0.48 1.14
N ILE A 93 -4.47 1.60 1.86
CA ILE A 93 -4.33 2.95 1.31
C ILE A 93 -3.02 3.51 1.78
N GLY A 94 -2.06 3.63 0.86
CA GLY A 94 -0.77 4.29 1.09
C GLY A 94 -0.81 5.73 0.60
N ALA A 95 -0.45 6.68 1.45
CA ALA A 95 -0.37 8.09 1.11
C ALA A 95 0.82 8.77 1.77
N LEU A 96 1.34 9.82 1.11
CA LEU A 96 2.23 10.79 1.75
C LEU A 96 1.43 11.54 2.82
N TYR A 97 1.89 11.49 4.07
CA TYR A 97 1.26 12.17 5.20
C TYR A 97 -0.23 11.82 5.39
N ILE A 98 -0.50 10.63 5.88
CA ILE A 98 -1.86 10.31 6.35
C ILE A 98 -2.15 11.19 7.57
N CYS A 99 -2.95 12.23 7.36
CA CYS A 99 -3.51 13.00 8.45
C CYS A 99 -4.76 12.27 8.97
N ILE A 100 -4.65 11.67 10.14
CA ILE A 100 -5.81 11.14 10.86
C ILE A 100 -6.49 12.34 11.54
N LEU A 101 -7.54 12.85 10.92
CA LEU A 101 -8.44 13.79 11.58
C LEU A 101 -9.41 12.98 12.45
N TYR A 102 -9.35 13.20 13.75
CA TYR A 102 -10.34 12.71 14.71
C TYR A 102 -11.59 13.58 14.68
#